data_0c7de2f3f4b4ecff49c11a7a668ca794
#
_entry.id   0c7de2f3f4b4ecff49c11a7a668ca794
#
_cell.length_a   1.000
_cell.length_b   1.000
_cell.length_c   1.000
_cell.angle_alpha   90.00
_cell.angle_beta   90.00
_cell.angle_gamma   90.00
#
_symmetry.space_group_name_H-M   'P 1'
#
loop_
_entity.id
_entity.type
_entity.pdbx_description
1 polymer ?
#
loop_
_entity_poly.entity_id
_entity_poly.type
_entity_poly.pdbx_seq_one_letter_code
_entity_poly.pdbx_strand_id
1 'polypeptide(L)'
;MSFYYKTLRVQSVPANGSKQIEKSQYDGVDLISDIEDKKEFHSAIHYPRFQSSKLNASIQSYVKEEKRRFHEQIQSQKWRLFKDPSNFSLTFRLYPVTDSVYSFVFTSESHSDGEKESKDFKIFIVDLAAERFINSQDILEIDEKTKEKLHVQLTEQFLQSKKYKKSFSKKKLNKWLNHPYNDFSNIYLTNKFIVFKFHSNEVTEGAESPEISIPLTKGKELLTEEWRKRLWMEENKPKKAEPLPKKPPIQKDEPIKSKKIVALTFDDGPHPKYTTEILDLLKSYHAKATFFVIGQRVNFYPNIVKRIGSEGHEICNHSFSHKDFTTLKKEKILEEINMTDQEIFKASGLKANCVRPPYGAVNQKVRSAIEKPIILWTVDTLDWKTDDPKKILKIVQAKTKNGSIILMHDIHSSTVEALKLILPYLKQQGYEFVTVSEISKK
;
A
#
# COMPACT_ATOMS: atom_id res chain seq x y z
N MET A 1 36.37 16.88 11.59
CA MET A 1 35.34 17.91 11.42
C MET A 1 33.98 17.25 11.59
N SER A 2 33.35 17.52 12.73
CA SER A 2 32.07 16.90 13.11
C SER A 2 30.93 17.73 12.47
N PHE A 3 30.22 17.14 11.51
CA PHE A 3 29.00 17.74 10.97
C PHE A 3 27.83 17.43 11.88
N TYR A 4 27.38 18.42 12.62
CA TYR A 4 26.12 18.42 13.34
C TYR A 4 24.97 18.34 12.32
N TYR A 5 24.36 17.16 12.18
CA TYR A 5 23.06 17.04 11.52
C TYR A 5 21.97 17.49 12.50
N LYS A 6 21.50 18.71 12.31
CA LYS A 6 20.22 19.15 12.86
C LYS A 6 19.13 18.22 12.30
N THR A 7 18.51 17.46 13.17
CA THR A 7 17.29 16.68 12.87
C THR A 7 16.16 17.66 12.55
N LEU A 8 16.00 17.99 11.28
CA LEU A 8 14.79 18.66 10.79
C LEU A 8 13.69 17.58 10.75
N ARG A 9 12.78 17.64 11.73
CA ARG A 9 11.48 16.98 11.62
C ARG A 9 10.75 17.63 10.46
N VAL A 10 10.66 16.95 9.33
CA VAL A 10 9.84 17.36 8.20
C VAL A 10 8.53 16.62 8.34
N GLN A 11 7.50 17.32 8.76
CA GLN A 11 6.12 16.85 8.74
C GLN A 11 5.58 17.06 7.33
N SER A 12 5.23 15.98 6.65
CA SER A 12 4.44 16.01 5.43
C SER A 12 3.02 15.57 5.75
N VAL A 13 2.21 16.49 6.31
CA VAL A 13 0.79 16.29 6.53
C VAL A 13 0.05 17.48 5.96
N PRO A 14 -1.03 17.29 5.19
CA PRO A 14 -1.92 18.40 4.86
C PRO A 14 -2.41 19.04 6.16
N ALA A 15 -2.27 20.33 6.29
CA ALA A 15 -2.75 21.06 7.45
C ALA A 15 -4.25 20.79 7.65
N ASN A 16 -4.58 20.27 8.85
CA ASN A 16 -5.93 20.04 9.36
C ASN A 16 -6.77 18.99 8.61
N GLY A 17 -6.83 17.77 9.17
CA GLY A 17 -7.96 16.85 9.26
C GLY A 17 -8.99 16.81 8.12
N SER A 18 -8.61 16.93 6.86
CA SER A 18 -9.54 16.88 5.75
C SER A 18 -9.62 15.48 5.17
N LYS A 19 -10.79 14.86 5.29
CA LYS A 19 -11.08 13.60 4.59
C LYS A 19 -10.99 13.82 3.09
N GLN A 20 -10.07 13.12 2.45
CA GLN A 20 -9.94 13.10 1.00
C GLN A 20 -10.72 11.92 0.44
N ILE A 21 -11.46 12.14 -0.64
CA ILE A 21 -12.19 11.10 -1.35
C ILE A 21 -11.60 10.98 -2.75
N GLU A 22 -11.14 9.78 -3.08
CA GLU A 22 -10.51 9.49 -4.36
C GLU A 22 -11.27 8.39 -5.09
N LYS A 23 -11.50 8.58 -6.39
CA LYS A 23 -12.07 7.56 -7.26
C LYS A 23 -11.10 6.40 -7.42
N SER A 24 -11.57 5.16 -7.26
CA SER A 24 -10.76 3.98 -7.54
C SER A 24 -10.97 3.49 -8.98
N GLN A 25 -10.16 2.52 -9.39
CA GLN A 25 -10.37 1.78 -10.65
C GLN A 25 -11.48 0.73 -10.55
N TYR A 26 -11.99 0.46 -9.35
CA TYR A 26 -13.04 -0.53 -9.10
C TYR A 26 -14.38 0.17 -9.09
N ASP A 27 -15.25 -0.23 -10.03
CA ASP A 27 -16.58 0.38 -10.15
C ASP A 27 -17.36 0.28 -8.85
N GLY A 28 -17.94 1.40 -8.42
CA GLY A 28 -18.72 1.49 -7.19
C GLY A 28 -17.91 1.56 -5.88
N VAL A 29 -16.57 1.61 -5.94
CA VAL A 29 -15.68 1.72 -4.78
C VAL A 29 -14.80 2.95 -4.89
N ASP A 30 -14.95 3.91 -3.98
CA ASP A 30 -14.02 5.04 -3.80
C ASP A 30 -13.11 4.78 -2.59
N LEU A 31 -12.01 5.53 -2.46
CA LEU A 31 -11.14 5.53 -1.29
C LEU A 31 -11.37 6.78 -0.45
N ILE A 32 -11.54 6.63 0.85
CA ILE A 32 -11.44 7.72 1.82
C ILE A 32 -10.12 7.61 2.57
N SER A 33 -9.38 8.70 2.60
CA SER A 33 -8.19 8.89 3.42
C SER A 33 -8.47 9.95 4.48
N ASP A 34 -8.25 9.61 5.75
CA ASP A 34 -8.47 10.46 6.92
C ASP A 34 -7.18 10.44 7.75
N ILE A 35 -6.38 11.49 7.63
CA ILE A 35 -5.06 11.58 8.24
C ILE A 35 -5.08 12.69 9.28
N GLU A 36 -4.69 12.37 10.51
CA GLU A 36 -4.55 13.32 11.60
C GLU A 36 -3.11 13.28 12.14
N ASP A 37 -2.49 14.45 12.22
CA ASP A 37 -1.17 14.64 12.79
C ASP A 37 -1.28 15.61 13.97
N LYS A 38 -1.13 15.09 15.19
CA LYS A 38 -1.19 15.85 16.43
C LYS A 38 0.10 15.63 17.22
N LYS A 39 0.34 16.51 18.18
CA LYS A 39 1.50 16.40 19.05
C LYS A 39 1.54 15.08 19.82
N GLU A 40 0.38 14.58 20.20
CA GLU A 40 0.18 13.39 21.01
C GLU A 40 0.14 12.10 20.17
N PHE A 41 -0.28 12.22 18.91
CA PHE A 41 -0.41 11.05 18.03
C PHE A 41 -0.43 11.38 16.56
N HIS A 42 -0.08 10.37 15.75
CA HIS A 42 -0.28 10.34 14.30
C HIS A 42 -1.29 9.25 13.97
N SER A 43 -2.30 9.56 13.14
CA SER A 43 -3.22 8.54 12.63
C SER A 43 -3.38 8.62 11.12
N ALA A 44 -3.34 7.45 10.45
CA ALA A 44 -3.58 7.30 9.03
C ALA A 44 -4.68 6.25 8.83
N ILE A 45 -5.86 6.69 8.41
CA ILE A 45 -7.03 5.84 8.27
C ILE A 45 -7.51 5.87 6.84
N HIS A 46 -7.52 4.69 6.22
CA HIS A 46 -7.96 4.50 4.85
C HIS A 46 -9.09 3.48 4.83
N TYR A 47 -10.20 3.80 4.15
CA TYR A 47 -11.35 2.90 4.07
C TYR A 47 -12.15 3.12 2.79
N PRO A 48 -12.88 2.07 2.31
CA PRO A 48 -13.68 2.19 1.11
C PRO A 48 -14.95 3.03 1.34
N ARG A 49 -15.38 3.70 0.28
CA ARG A 49 -16.69 4.32 0.16
C ARG A 49 -17.44 3.69 -1.02
N PHE A 50 -18.68 3.29 -0.78
CA PHE A 50 -19.56 2.71 -1.77
C PHE A 50 -20.62 3.71 -2.22
N GLN A 51 -21.35 3.40 -3.29
CA GLN A 51 -22.55 4.16 -3.66
C GLN A 51 -23.68 3.92 -2.66
N SER A 52 -23.79 2.72 -2.10
CA SER A 52 -24.80 2.34 -1.11
C SER A 52 -24.55 3.00 0.25
N SER A 53 -25.54 3.74 0.76
CA SER A 53 -25.50 4.33 2.10
C SER A 53 -25.47 3.28 3.22
N LYS A 54 -26.14 2.14 3.02
CA LYS A 54 -26.19 1.02 3.95
C LYS A 54 -24.80 0.39 4.15
N LEU A 55 -24.10 0.13 3.06
CA LEU A 55 -22.73 -0.40 3.11
C LEU A 55 -21.77 0.58 3.78
N ASN A 56 -21.91 1.87 3.44
CA ASN A 56 -21.09 2.91 4.07
C ASN A 56 -21.32 3.03 5.57
N ALA A 57 -22.55 2.93 6.05
CA ALA A 57 -22.85 3.01 7.47
C ALA A 57 -22.11 1.93 8.30
N SER A 58 -22.06 0.70 7.80
CA SER A 58 -21.37 -0.41 8.47
C SER A 58 -19.85 -0.21 8.51
N ILE A 59 -19.24 0.21 7.38
CA ILE A 59 -17.79 0.50 7.34
C ILE A 59 -17.45 1.69 8.24
N GLN A 60 -18.24 2.76 8.20
CA GLN A 60 -18.02 3.94 9.05
C GLN A 60 -18.19 3.61 10.54
N SER A 61 -19.13 2.73 10.90
CA SER A 61 -19.28 2.25 12.28
C SER A 61 -18.02 1.51 12.76
N TYR A 62 -17.48 0.63 11.94
CA TYR A 62 -16.22 -0.07 12.21
C TYR A 62 -15.05 0.93 12.36
N VAL A 63 -14.88 1.85 11.41
CA VAL A 63 -13.82 2.89 11.46
C VAL A 63 -13.95 3.75 12.73
N LYS A 64 -15.17 4.15 13.08
CA LYS A 64 -15.43 4.95 14.28
C LYS A 64 -15.06 4.19 15.57
N GLU A 65 -15.36 2.91 15.60
CA GLU A 65 -15.02 2.05 16.75
C GLU A 65 -13.50 1.88 16.90
N GLU A 66 -12.76 1.65 15.81
CA GLU A 66 -11.30 1.56 15.86
C GLU A 66 -10.66 2.89 16.32
N LYS A 67 -11.16 4.03 15.80
CA LYS A 67 -10.74 5.35 16.29
C LYS A 67 -11.00 5.53 17.79
N ARG A 68 -12.19 5.12 18.27
CA ARG A 68 -12.56 5.22 19.69
C ARG A 68 -11.59 4.42 20.56
N ARG A 69 -11.31 3.16 20.20
CA ARG A 69 -10.36 2.30 20.93
C ARG A 69 -8.97 2.93 21.02
N PHE A 70 -8.47 3.46 19.90
CA PHE A 70 -7.18 4.14 19.90
C PHE A 70 -7.17 5.39 20.80
N HIS A 71 -8.20 6.22 20.75
CA HIS A 71 -8.30 7.41 21.60
C HIS A 71 -8.40 7.04 23.09
N GLU A 72 -9.12 6.00 23.46
CA GLU A 72 -9.20 5.50 24.83
C GLU A 72 -7.83 4.99 25.32
N GLN A 73 -7.09 4.29 24.46
CA GLN A 73 -5.72 3.87 24.75
C GLN A 73 -4.81 5.08 25.07
N ILE A 74 -4.85 6.14 24.26
CA ILE A 74 -4.08 7.36 24.51
C ILE A 74 -4.55 8.03 25.84
N GLN A 75 -5.86 8.12 26.06
CA GLN A 75 -6.39 8.77 27.25
C GLN A 75 -6.01 8.04 28.53
N SER A 76 -5.96 6.72 28.53
CA SER A 76 -5.52 5.91 29.67
C SER A 76 -4.08 6.17 30.08
N GLN A 77 -3.29 6.76 29.20
CA GLN A 77 -1.85 7.00 29.37
C GLN A 77 -1.48 8.47 29.61
N LYS A 78 -2.46 9.38 29.75
CA LYS A 78 -2.23 10.83 29.90
C LYS A 78 -1.29 11.24 31.05
N TRP A 79 -1.06 10.38 32.02
CA TRP A 79 -0.14 10.60 33.14
C TRP A 79 1.33 10.24 32.83
N ARG A 80 1.61 9.62 31.67
CA ARG A 80 2.99 9.35 31.21
C ARG A 80 3.50 10.50 30.35
N LEU A 81 4.70 10.96 30.61
CA LEU A 81 5.41 11.88 29.72
C LEU A 81 5.85 11.08 28.49
N PHE A 82 5.07 11.18 27.40
CA PHE A 82 5.41 10.54 26.14
C PHE A 82 6.69 11.17 25.57
N LYS A 83 7.69 10.35 25.26
CA LYS A 83 8.86 10.78 24.48
C LYS A 83 8.52 10.90 22.99
N ASP A 84 7.70 9.98 22.49
CA ASP A 84 7.30 9.91 21.10
C ASP A 84 5.76 9.86 20.97
N PRO A 85 5.18 10.46 19.91
CA PRO A 85 3.74 10.40 19.67
C PRO A 85 3.29 8.95 19.40
N SER A 86 2.09 8.61 19.86
CA SER A 86 1.46 7.33 19.53
C SER A 86 1.11 7.28 18.06
N ASN A 87 1.15 6.07 17.47
CA ASN A 87 0.83 5.87 16.06
C ASN A 87 -0.37 4.93 15.92
N PHE A 88 -1.28 5.27 15.01
CA PHE A 88 -2.40 4.43 14.61
C PHE A 88 -2.52 4.37 13.10
N SER A 89 -2.68 3.18 12.55
CA SER A 89 -3.03 3.01 11.15
C SER A 89 -4.19 2.03 11.01
N LEU A 90 -5.17 2.42 10.21
CA LEU A 90 -6.22 1.55 9.72
C LEU A 90 -6.14 1.52 8.20
N THR A 91 -5.76 0.38 7.68
CA THR A 91 -5.55 0.17 6.25
C THR A 91 -6.39 -1.00 5.76
N PHE A 92 -6.56 -1.17 4.46
CA PHE A 92 -7.20 -2.36 3.92
C PHE A 92 -6.59 -2.79 2.59
N ARG A 93 -6.77 -4.08 2.27
CA ARG A 93 -6.53 -4.64 0.95
C ARG A 93 -7.86 -5.02 0.33
N LEU A 94 -7.98 -4.76 -0.97
CA LEU A 94 -9.13 -5.12 -1.76
C LEU A 94 -8.78 -6.28 -2.69
N TYR A 95 -9.64 -7.30 -2.69
CA TYR A 95 -9.50 -8.45 -3.58
C TYR A 95 -10.78 -8.63 -4.39
N PRO A 96 -10.73 -8.47 -5.73
CA PRO A 96 -11.84 -8.84 -6.60
C PRO A 96 -12.12 -10.34 -6.50
N VAL A 97 -13.40 -10.69 -6.36
CA VAL A 97 -13.87 -12.08 -6.33
C VAL A 97 -14.63 -12.40 -7.60
N THR A 98 -15.62 -11.56 -7.91
CA THR A 98 -16.42 -11.56 -9.14
C THR A 98 -16.55 -10.13 -9.66
N ASP A 99 -17.31 -9.90 -10.75
CA ASP A 99 -17.52 -8.55 -11.28
C ASP A 99 -18.17 -7.58 -10.26
N SER A 100 -18.97 -8.09 -9.31
CA SER A 100 -19.66 -7.28 -8.30
C SER A 100 -19.29 -7.60 -6.87
N VAL A 101 -18.49 -8.64 -6.62
CA VAL A 101 -18.11 -9.07 -5.27
C VAL A 101 -16.65 -8.78 -4.99
N TYR A 102 -16.40 -8.17 -3.85
CA TYR A 102 -15.07 -7.81 -3.38
C TYR A 102 -14.86 -8.22 -1.93
N SER A 103 -13.67 -8.72 -1.62
CA SER A 103 -13.22 -8.91 -0.23
C SER A 103 -12.34 -7.73 0.20
N PHE A 104 -12.64 -7.16 1.36
CA PHE A 104 -11.89 -6.10 2.02
C PHE A 104 -11.29 -6.65 3.30
N VAL A 105 -9.96 -6.71 3.35
CA VAL A 105 -9.22 -7.18 4.54
C VAL A 105 -8.60 -5.98 5.21
N PHE A 106 -9.25 -5.47 6.24
CA PHE A 106 -8.74 -4.38 7.07
C PHE A 106 -7.66 -4.88 8.01
N THR A 107 -6.71 -4.02 8.29
CA THR A 107 -5.69 -4.20 9.32
C THR A 107 -5.63 -2.92 10.13
N SER A 108 -5.84 -3.02 11.46
CA SER A 108 -5.61 -1.97 12.43
C SER A 108 -4.30 -2.23 13.16
N GLU A 109 -3.47 -1.22 13.28
CA GLU A 109 -2.21 -1.30 14.02
C GLU A 109 -2.06 -0.05 14.88
N SER A 110 -1.74 -0.25 16.16
CA SER A 110 -1.44 0.85 17.08
C SER A 110 -0.14 0.59 17.81
N HIS A 111 0.61 1.68 18.00
CA HIS A 111 1.84 1.68 18.79
C HIS A 111 1.87 2.90 19.71
N SER A 112 2.19 2.66 20.98
CA SER A 112 2.40 3.70 21.98
C SER A 112 3.69 3.40 22.73
N ASP A 113 4.39 4.45 23.19
CA ASP A 113 5.66 4.31 23.90
C ASP A 113 5.50 3.44 25.16
N GLY A 114 6.34 2.41 25.26
CA GLY A 114 6.34 1.46 26.39
C GLY A 114 5.24 0.39 26.36
N GLU A 115 4.43 0.31 25.31
CA GLU A 115 3.44 -0.75 25.13
C GLU A 115 3.79 -1.73 24.00
N LYS A 116 3.18 -2.93 24.10
CA LYS A 116 3.26 -3.90 23.02
C LYS A 116 2.42 -3.41 21.85
N GLU A 117 3.01 -3.40 20.66
CA GLU A 117 2.30 -3.11 19.42
C GLU A 117 1.04 -3.99 19.30
N SER A 118 -0.10 -3.35 19.07
CA SER A 118 -1.36 -4.04 18.80
C SER A 118 -1.59 -4.12 17.30
N LYS A 119 -1.92 -5.33 16.83
CA LYS A 119 -2.29 -5.56 15.44
C LYS A 119 -3.51 -6.46 15.40
N ASP A 120 -4.55 -6.02 14.70
CA ASP A 120 -5.78 -6.76 14.52
C ASP A 120 -6.26 -6.66 13.06
N PHE A 121 -7.22 -7.49 12.68
CA PHE A 121 -7.80 -7.45 11.35
C PHE A 121 -9.31 -7.65 11.38
N LYS A 122 -9.99 -7.11 10.35
CA LYS A 122 -11.41 -7.33 10.09
C LYS A 122 -11.63 -7.58 8.61
N ILE A 123 -12.45 -8.58 8.30
CA ILE A 123 -12.77 -8.94 6.92
C ILE A 123 -14.23 -8.56 6.64
N PHE A 124 -14.44 -7.92 5.49
CA PHE A 124 -15.76 -7.70 4.92
C PHE A 124 -15.77 -8.25 3.49
N ILE A 125 -16.77 -9.07 3.18
CA ILE A 125 -17.04 -9.49 1.81
C ILE A 125 -18.32 -8.78 1.38
N VAL A 126 -18.26 -8.07 0.27
CA VAL A 126 -19.32 -7.15 -0.17
C VAL A 126 -19.78 -7.53 -1.56
N ASP A 127 -21.08 -7.69 -1.73
CA ASP A 127 -21.74 -7.72 -3.02
C ASP A 127 -22.31 -6.33 -3.33
N LEU A 128 -21.66 -5.61 -4.24
CA LEU A 128 -22.05 -4.26 -4.61
C LEU A 128 -23.37 -4.26 -5.40
N ALA A 129 -23.64 -5.29 -6.21
CA ALA A 129 -24.88 -5.36 -6.99
C ALA A 129 -26.10 -5.65 -6.10
N ALA A 130 -25.91 -6.48 -5.05
CA ALA A 130 -26.96 -6.79 -4.08
C ALA A 130 -26.96 -5.83 -2.87
N GLU A 131 -26.05 -4.86 -2.82
CA GLU A 131 -25.87 -3.89 -1.73
C GLU A 131 -25.85 -4.53 -0.32
N ARG A 132 -25.16 -5.67 -0.18
CA ARG A 132 -25.11 -6.41 1.08
C ARG A 132 -23.71 -6.91 1.41
N PHE A 133 -23.47 -7.11 2.70
CA PHE A 133 -22.35 -7.92 3.18
C PHE A 133 -22.71 -9.41 3.04
N ILE A 134 -21.68 -10.21 2.77
CA ILE A 134 -21.75 -11.65 2.64
C ILE A 134 -21.07 -12.27 3.86
N ASN A 135 -21.76 -13.16 4.54
CA ASN A 135 -21.20 -13.88 5.68
C ASN A 135 -20.49 -15.15 5.19
N SER A 136 -19.57 -15.64 5.99
CA SER A 136 -18.86 -16.90 5.70
C SER A 136 -19.78 -18.10 5.55
N GLN A 137 -20.89 -18.13 6.28
CA GLN A 137 -21.92 -19.17 6.20
C GLN A 137 -22.71 -19.15 4.87
N ASP A 138 -22.76 -18.02 4.20
CA ASP A 138 -23.32 -17.95 2.83
C ASP A 138 -22.37 -18.59 1.81
N ILE A 139 -21.08 -18.65 2.13
CA ILE A 139 -19.99 -19.07 1.23
C ILE A 139 -19.63 -20.54 1.44
N LEU A 140 -19.42 -20.93 2.70
CA LEU A 140 -18.95 -22.27 3.08
C LEU A 140 -20.09 -23.16 3.55
N GLU A 141 -20.08 -24.41 3.12
CA GLU A 141 -20.83 -25.48 3.77
C GLU A 141 -20.19 -25.76 5.14
N ILE A 142 -20.91 -25.50 6.24
CA ILE A 142 -20.35 -25.66 7.61
C ILE A 142 -21.01 -26.88 8.29
N ASP A 143 -20.90 -28.04 7.67
CA ASP A 143 -21.26 -29.33 8.26
C ASP A 143 -20.00 -30.08 8.75
N GLU A 144 -20.18 -31.13 9.52
CA GLU A 144 -19.06 -31.93 10.07
C GLU A 144 -18.17 -32.53 8.97
N LYS A 145 -18.74 -32.98 7.87
CA LYS A 145 -17.99 -33.53 6.74
C LYS A 145 -17.11 -32.46 6.07
N THR A 146 -17.62 -31.25 5.95
CA THR A 146 -16.86 -30.12 5.38
C THR A 146 -15.78 -29.64 6.36
N LYS A 147 -16.03 -29.65 7.66
CA LYS A 147 -15.01 -29.37 8.68
C LYS A 147 -13.85 -30.37 8.64
N GLU A 148 -14.14 -31.68 8.46
CA GLU A 148 -13.10 -32.67 8.27
C GLU A 148 -12.24 -32.41 7.03
N LYS A 149 -12.88 -32.16 5.89
CA LYS A 149 -12.17 -31.80 4.65
C LYS A 149 -11.32 -30.54 4.83
N LEU A 150 -11.89 -29.52 5.47
CA LEU A 150 -11.20 -28.27 5.75
C LEU A 150 -9.99 -28.48 6.67
N HIS A 151 -10.12 -29.32 7.70
CA HIS A 151 -9.01 -29.71 8.57
C HIS A 151 -7.85 -30.32 7.78
N VAL A 152 -8.16 -31.25 6.86
CA VAL A 152 -7.14 -31.90 6.00
C VAL A 152 -6.47 -30.85 5.11
N GLN A 153 -7.24 -30.06 4.39
CA GLN A 153 -6.70 -29.08 3.43
C GLN A 153 -5.88 -28.00 4.14
N LEU A 154 -6.34 -27.43 5.24
CA LEU A 154 -5.59 -26.43 6.00
C LEU A 154 -4.30 -27.04 6.57
N THR A 155 -4.35 -28.26 7.10
CA THR A 155 -3.16 -28.97 7.59
C THR A 155 -2.11 -29.12 6.50
N GLU A 156 -2.51 -29.56 5.31
CA GLU A 156 -1.59 -29.70 4.16
C GLU A 156 -0.95 -28.35 3.80
N GLN A 157 -1.75 -27.28 3.69
CA GLN A 157 -1.24 -25.97 3.33
C GLN A 157 -0.26 -25.43 4.39
N PHE A 158 -0.55 -25.60 5.68
CA PHE A 158 0.37 -25.21 6.75
C PHE A 158 1.69 -26.00 6.69
N LEU A 159 1.62 -27.31 6.46
CA LEU A 159 2.82 -28.17 6.37
C LEU A 159 3.66 -27.88 5.12
N GLN A 160 3.06 -27.41 4.03
CA GLN A 160 3.75 -26.98 2.81
C GLN A 160 4.32 -25.58 2.92
N SER A 161 3.82 -24.74 3.84
CA SER A 161 4.25 -23.37 4.01
C SER A 161 5.66 -23.28 4.57
N LYS A 162 6.59 -22.65 3.82
CA LYS A 162 7.95 -22.36 4.32
C LYS A 162 7.92 -21.47 5.56
N LYS A 163 6.93 -20.59 5.67
CA LYS A 163 6.79 -19.61 6.76
C LYS A 163 6.23 -20.21 8.03
N TYR A 164 5.20 -21.07 7.92
CA TYR A 164 4.40 -21.48 9.07
C TYR A 164 4.62 -22.95 9.51
N LYS A 165 5.26 -23.80 8.70
CA LYS A 165 5.43 -25.24 8.97
C LYS A 165 5.97 -25.54 10.37
N LYS A 166 6.94 -24.75 10.84
CA LYS A 166 7.61 -24.98 12.15
C LYS A 166 6.78 -24.54 13.35
N SER A 167 5.90 -23.56 13.17
CA SER A 167 5.07 -22.99 14.24
C SER A 167 3.64 -23.52 14.25
N PHE A 168 3.25 -24.29 13.24
CA PHE A 168 1.89 -24.82 13.09
C PHE A 168 1.56 -25.87 14.14
N SER A 169 0.33 -25.80 14.70
CA SER A 169 -0.19 -26.74 15.67
C SER A 169 -1.53 -27.34 15.23
N LYS A 170 -1.51 -28.63 14.86
CA LYS A 170 -2.73 -29.38 14.52
C LYS A 170 -3.76 -29.35 15.65
N LYS A 171 -3.30 -29.42 16.92
CA LYS A 171 -4.16 -29.35 18.10
C LYS A 171 -4.91 -28.03 18.18
N LYS A 172 -4.23 -26.91 17.91
CA LYS A 172 -4.85 -25.58 17.89
C LYS A 172 -5.83 -25.44 16.72
N LEU A 173 -5.47 -25.93 15.52
CA LEU A 173 -6.36 -25.94 14.37
C LEU A 173 -7.65 -26.73 14.67
N ASN A 174 -7.53 -27.92 15.25
CA ASN A 174 -8.70 -28.72 15.62
C ASN A 174 -9.59 -28.01 16.67
N LYS A 175 -8.95 -27.37 17.66
CA LYS A 175 -9.69 -26.56 18.66
C LYS A 175 -10.42 -25.39 18.00
N TRP A 176 -9.78 -24.70 17.05
CA TRP A 176 -10.39 -23.60 16.33
C TRP A 176 -11.57 -24.05 15.47
N LEU A 177 -11.41 -25.12 14.67
CA LEU A 177 -12.48 -25.66 13.82
C LEU A 177 -13.72 -26.07 14.60
N ASN A 178 -13.54 -26.66 15.79
CA ASN A 178 -14.62 -27.18 16.62
C ASN A 178 -15.06 -26.21 17.72
N HIS A 179 -14.61 -24.96 17.66
CA HIS A 179 -15.03 -23.96 18.63
C HIS A 179 -16.52 -23.62 18.42
N PRO A 180 -17.38 -23.68 19.45
CA PRO A 180 -18.83 -23.53 19.28
C PRO A 180 -19.26 -22.17 18.76
N TYR A 181 -18.44 -21.14 18.93
CA TYR A 181 -18.68 -19.79 18.44
C TYR A 181 -17.84 -19.44 17.20
N ASN A 182 -17.30 -20.44 16.51
CA ASN A 182 -16.56 -20.19 15.28
C ASN A 182 -17.55 -19.92 14.14
N ASP A 183 -17.64 -18.66 13.75
CA ASP A 183 -18.47 -18.18 12.63
C ASP A 183 -17.72 -18.14 11.30
N PHE A 184 -16.45 -18.55 11.29
CA PHE A 184 -15.55 -18.49 10.13
C PHE A 184 -15.41 -17.06 9.54
N SER A 185 -15.65 -16.02 10.33
CA SER A 185 -15.54 -14.61 9.89
C SER A 185 -14.11 -14.19 9.50
N ASN A 186 -13.15 -15.07 9.68
CA ASN A 186 -11.75 -14.91 9.33
C ASN A 186 -11.39 -15.40 7.91
N ILE A 187 -12.38 -15.64 7.05
CA ILE A 187 -12.16 -16.00 5.65
C ILE A 187 -12.39 -14.82 4.72
N TYR A 188 -11.68 -14.85 3.60
CA TYR A 188 -11.99 -14.02 2.45
C TYR A 188 -11.75 -14.78 1.15
N LEU A 189 -12.39 -14.29 0.09
CA LEU A 189 -12.24 -14.86 -1.25
C LEU A 189 -11.37 -13.96 -2.11
N THR A 190 -10.70 -14.56 -3.05
CA THR A 190 -10.14 -13.92 -4.23
C THR A 190 -10.69 -14.63 -5.47
N ASN A 191 -10.39 -14.15 -6.65
CA ASN A 191 -10.77 -14.84 -7.89
C ASN A 191 -10.08 -16.22 -8.10
N LYS A 192 -9.19 -16.65 -7.17
CA LYS A 192 -8.44 -17.92 -7.28
C LYS A 192 -8.41 -18.73 -6.00
N PHE A 193 -8.65 -18.13 -4.84
CA PHE A 193 -8.41 -18.75 -3.56
C PHE A 193 -9.53 -18.49 -2.55
N ILE A 194 -9.78 -19.45 -1.68
CA ILE A 194 -10.38 -19.27 -0.36
C ILE A 194 -9.21 -19.03 0.59
N VAL A 195 -9.18 -17.91 1.30
CA VAL A 195 -8.08 -17.56 2.18
C VAL A 195 -8.56 -17.50 3.63
N PHE A 196 -7.85 -18.18 4.51
CA PHE A 196 -8.06 -18.18 5.96
C PHE A 196 -6.98 -17.32 6.61
N LYS A 197 -7.39 -16.33 7.35
CA LYS A 197 -6.53 -15.42 8.11
C LYS A 197 -6.80 -15.63 9.60
N PHE A 198 -5.78 -15.97 10.36
CA PHE A 198 -5.90 -16.30 11.77
C PHE A 198 -5.30 -15.22 12.64
N HIS A 199 -5.79 -15.08 13.87
CA HIS A 199 -5.14 -14.25 14.87
C HIS A 199 -3.81 -14.86 15.33
N SER A 200 -2.95 -14.03 15.89
CA SER A 200 -1.68 -14.48 16.46
C SER A 200 -1.92 -15.58 17.50
N ASN A 201 -1.14 -16.65 17.43
CA ASN A 201 -1.23 -17.81 18.31
C ASN A 201 -2.52 -18.64 18.23
N GLU A 202 -3.43 -18.37 17.32
CA GLU A 202 -4.70 -19.09 17.20
C GLU A 202 -4.49 -20.53 16.66
N VAL A 203 -3.68 -20.68 15.62
CA VAL A 203 -3.35 -21.98 15.00
C VAL A 203 -1.84 -22.26 14.90
N THR A 204 -1.02 -21.29 15.25
CA THR A 204 0.43 -21.37 15.26
C THR A 204 0.97 -21.01 16.64
N GLU A 205 2.30 -21.15 16.84
CA GLU A 205 2.99 -20.68 18.05
C GLU A 205 3.96 -19.57 17.70
N GLY A 206 3.81 -18.41 18.36
CA GLY A 206 4.69 -17.26 18.19
C GLY A 206 4.63 -16.58 16.81
N ALA A 207 3.79 -17.05 15.89
CA ALA A 207 3.65 -16.43 14.59
C ALA A 207 2.66 -15.26 14.62
N GLU A 208 2.98 -14.20 13.88
CA GLU A 208 2.02 -13.15 13.54
C GLU A 208 0.86 -13.75 12.75
N SER A 209 -0.29 -13.05 12.73
CA SER A 209 -1.54 -13.44 12.04
C SER A 209 -1.29 -14.29 10.79
N PRO A 210 -1.32 -15.64 10.89
CA PRO A 210 -1.04 -16.51 9.75
C PRO A 210 -2.16 -16.45 8.74
N GLU A 211 -1.78 -16.55 7.45
CA GLU A 211 -2.69 -16.51 6.32
C GLU A 211 -2.40 -17.69 5.40
N ILE A 212 -3.42 -18.49 5.14
CA ILE A 212 -3.33 -19.73 4.36
C ILE A 212 -4.39 -19.73 3.27
N SER A 213 -3.98 -20.08 2.07
CA SER A 213 -4.82 -20.06 0.88
C SER A 213 -5.10 -21.46 0.37
N ILE A 214 -6.36 -21.77 0.12
CA ILE A 214 -6.82 -23.00 -0.55
C ILE A 214 -7.22 -22.60 -1.98
N PRO A 215 -6.62 -23.15 -3.04
CA PRO A 215 -7.05 -22.90 -4.41
C PRO A 215 -8.53 -23.24 -4.60
N LEU A 216 -9.31 -22.39 -5.29
CA LEU A 216 -10.73 -22.64 -5.55
C LEU A 216 -10.96 -24.00 -6.23
N THR A 217 -10.04 -24.44 -7.10
CA THR A 217 -10.09 -25.76 -7.76
C THR A 217 -10.06 -26.93 -6.78
N LYS A 218 -9.35 -26.78 -5.64
CA LYS A 218 -9.29 -27.78 -4.56
C LYS A 218 -10.36 -27.55 -3.50
N GLY A 219 -10.77 -26.30 -3.29
CA GLY A 219 -11.75 -25.91 -2.29
C GLY A 219 -13.20 -25.92 -2.77
N LYS A 220 -13.48 -26.39 -4.00
CA LYS A 220 -14.83 -26.39 -4.60
C LYS A 220 -15.88 -27.04 -3.72
N GLU A 221 -15.52 -28.17 -3.08
CA GLU A 221 -16.43 -28.93 -2.21
C GLU A 221 -16.69 -28.29 -0.84
N LEU A 222 -15.90 -27.25 -0.48
CA LEU A 222 -16.10 -26.49 0.75
C LEU A 222 -17.17 -25.39 0.58
N LEU A 223 -17.48 -25.03 -0.68
CA LEU A 223 -18.38 -23.93 -1.00
C LEU A 223 -19.83 -24.41 -1.06
N THR A 224 -20.76 -23.52 -0.71
CA THR A 224 -22.20 -23.72 -0.96
C THR A 224 -22.48 -23.86 -2.46
N GLU A 225 -23.61 -24.46 -2.81
CA GLU A 225 -23.99 -24.66 -4.21
C GLU A 225 -24.12 -23.32 -4.96
N GLU A 226 -24.66 -22.30 -4.29
CA GLU A 226 -24.78 -20.93 -4.84
C GLU A 226 -23.41 -20.39 -5.23
N TRP A 227 -22.44 -20.46 -4.33
CA TRP A 227 -21.09 -19.94 -4.55
C TRP A 227 -20.30 -20.76 -5.57
N ARG A 228 -20.50 -22.06 -5.60
CA ARG A 228 -19.96 -22.90 -6.68
C ARG A 228 -20.45 -22.41 -8.04
N LYS A 229 -21.76 -22.24 -8.22
CA LYS A 229 -22.33 -21.73 -9.49
C LYS A 229 -21.79 -20.33 -9.81
N ARG A 230 -21.79 -19.43 -8.84
CA ARG A 230 -21.36 -18.04 -9.01
C ARG A 230 -19.91 -17.91 -9.49
N LEU A 231 -18.98 -18.63 -8.88
CA LEU A 231 -17.56 -18.57 -9.22
C LEU A 231 -17.24 -19.23 -10.58
N TRP A 232 -17.94 -20.34 -10.94
CA TRP A 232 -17.67 -21.06 -12.19
C TRP A 232 -18.42 -20.48 -13.40
N MET A 233 -19.50 -19.75 -13.23
CA MET A 233 -20.13 -19.03 -14.32
C MET A 233 -19.22 -17.89 -14.84
N GLU A 234 -18.37 -17.31 -14.01
CA GLU A 234 -17.45 -16.26 -14.42
C GLU A 234 -16.19 -16.79 -15.13
N GLU A 235 -15.74 -18.01 -14.83
CA GLU A 235 -14.62 -18.63 -15.56
C GLU A 235 -14.90 -18.78 -17.07
N ASN A 236 -16.17 -18.89 -17.46
CA ASN A 236 -16.62 -19.07 -18.84
C ASN A 236 -16.89 -17.75 -19.59
N LYS A 237 -16.75 -16.58 -18.96
CA LYS A 237 -16.79 -15.30 -19.65
C LYS A 237 -15.50 -15.09 -20.44
N PRO A 238 -15.56 -14.65 -21.72
CA PRO A 238 -14.36 -14.35 -22.48
C PRO A 238 -13.55 -13.27 -21.76
N LYS A 239 -12.39 -13.64 -21.23
CA LYS A 239 -11.44 -12.69 -20.67
C LYS A 239 -11.04 -11.75 -21.78
N LYS A 240 -11.32 -10.44 -21.64
CA LYS A 240 -10.77 -9.41 -22.50
C LYS A 240 -9.24 -9.50 -22.38
N ALA A 241 -8.59 -10.07 -23.39
CA ALA A 241 -7.14 -10.21 -23.45
C ALA A 241 -6.55 -8.79 -23.52
N GLU A 242 -5.98 -8.31 -22.41
CA GLU A 242 -5.10 -7.14 -22.49
C GLU A 242 -3.79 -7.57 -23.14
N PRO A 243 -3.36 -6.87 -24.21
CA PRO A 243 -2.08 -7.16 -24.85
C PRO A 243 -0.94 -6.87 -23.87
N LEU A 244 -0.05 -7.84 -23.69
CA LEU A 244 1.21 -7.65 -22.98
C LEU A 244 1.99 -6.51 -23.64
N PRO A 245 2.48 -5.51 -22.92
CA PRO A 245 3.26 -4.43 -23.49
C PRO A 245 4.55 -5.00 -24.10
N LYS A 246 4.74 -4.79 -25.41
CA LYS A 246 6.00 -5.08 -26.08
C LYS A 246 7.08 -4.18 -25.47
N LYS A 247 8.22 -4.78 -25.07
CA LYS A 247 9.41 -4.04 -24.66
C LYS A 247 9.76 -3.01 -25.75
N PRO A 248 9.96 -1.72 -25.38
CA PRO A 248 10.47 -0.76 -26.36
C PRO A 248 11.88 -1.18 -26.81
N PRO A 249 12.23 -0.94 -28.08
CA PRO A 249 13.56 -1.26 -28.59
C PRO A 249 14.62 -0.44 -27.87
N ILE A 250 15.71 -1.09 -27.48
CA ILE A 250 16.90 -0.45 -26.92
C ILE A 250 17.50 0.41 -28.01
N GLN A 251 17.38 1.73 -27.90
CA GLN A 251 18.16 2.65 -28.74
C GLN A 251 19.62 2.60 -28.29
N LYS A 252 20.52 2.32 -29.21
CA LYS A 252 21.96 2.38 -29.01
C LYS A 252 22.37 3.83 -28.75
N ASP A 253 23.07 4.04 -27.64
CA ASP A 253 23.60 5.33 -27.21
C ASP A 253 24.65 5.86 -28.22
N GLU A 254 24.43 7.07 -28.71
CA GLU A 254 25.51 7.87 -29.30
C GLU A 254 26.39 8.48 -28.20
N PRO A 255 27.67 8.75 -28.41
CA PRO A 255 28.59 9.23 -27.37
C PRO A 255 28.22 10.63 -26.91
N ILE A 256 27.92 10.71 -25.61
CA ILE A 256 27.34 11.87 -24.92
C ILE A 256 28.44 12.90 -24.59
N LYS A 257 28.38 14.09 -25.24
CA LYS A 257 28.94 15.31 -24.65
C LYS A 257 28.28 15.54 -23.29
N SER A 258 29.04 15.90 -22.26
CA SER A 258 28.56 16.02 -20.87
C SER A 258 27.30 16.92 -20.74
N LYS A 259 26.15 16.33 -20.91
CA LYS A 259 24.86 16.98 -20.69
C LYS A 259 24.57 17.05 -19.18
N LYS A 260 24.00 18.15 -18.72
CA LYS A 260 23.49 18.26 -17.35
C LYS A 260 22.33 17.27 -17.18
N ILE A 261 22.30 16.54 -16.07
CA ILE A 261 21.23 15.58 -15.78
C ILE A 261 20.50 15.96 -14.51
N VAL A 262 19.22 15.61 -14.43
CA VAL A 262 18.36 15.82 -13.25
C VAL A 262 17.36 14.66 -13.13
N ALA A 263 17.11 14.17 -11.89
CA ALA A 263 16.04 13.25 -11.62
C ALA A 263 14.85 13.97 -10.99
N LEU A 264 13.71 13.91 -11.65
CA LEU A 264 12.43 14.28 -11.07
C LEU A 264 11.91 13.07 -10.29
N THR A 265 11.53 13.26 -9.04
CA THR A 265 11.02 12.17 -8.20
C THR A 265 9.69 12.56 -7.55
N PHE A 266 8.78 11.60 -7.48
CA PHE A 266 7.42 11.77 -6.98
C PHE A 266 7.13 10.76 -5.90
N ASP A 267 6.75 11.23 -4.71
CA ASP A 267 6.42 10.42 -3.55
C ASP A 267 4.89 10.36 -3.33
N ASP A 268 4.45 9.41 -2.53
CA ASP A 268 3.10 9.20 -2.00
C ASP A 268 2.05 8.70 -3.00
N GLY A 269 2.36 8.61 -4.28
CA GLY A 269 1.44 8.07 -5.30
C GLY A 269 1.25 6.53 -5.23
N PRO A 270 0.52 5.99 -6.22
CA PRO A 270 -0.14 6.70 -7.32
C PRO A 270 -1.45 7.40 -6.90
N HIS A 271 -1.75 8.53 -7.54
CA HIS A 271 -3.03 9.22 -7.43
C HIS A 271 -3.79 9.10 -8.76
N PRO A 272 -5.11 8.81 -8.76
CA PRO A 272 -5.86 8.50 -9.99
C PRO A 272 -5.87 9.64 -11.01
N LYS A 273 -5.88 10.87 -10.56
CA LYS A 273 -5.87 12.07 -11.40
C LYS A 273 -4.44 12.59 -11.60
N TYR A 274 -3.77 12.96 -10.52
CA TYR A 274 -2.55 13.75 -10.61
C TYR A 274 -1.36 12.95 -11.14
N THR A 275 -1.17 11.70 -10.72
CA THR A 275 -0.12 10.85 -11.30
C THR A 275 -0.34 10.68 -12.81
N THR A 276 -1.62 10.52 -13.24
CA THR A 276 -1.95 10.40 -14.66
C THR A 276 -1.61 11.66 -15.45
N GLU A 277 -1.94 12.84 -14.93
CA GLU A 277 -1.61 14.13 -15.55
C GLU A 277 -0.08 14.38 -15.59
N ILE A 278 0.64 13.98 -14.53
CA ILE A 278 2.11 14.04 -14.50
C ILE A 278 2.73 13.15 -15.58
N LEU A 279 2.24 11.91 -15.75
CA LEU A 279 2.70 11.01 -16.79
C LEU A 279 2.48 11.60 -18.19
N ASP A 280 1.33 12.23 -18.44
CA ASP A 280 1.05 12.91 -19.73
C ASP A 280 2.02 14.06 -19.99
N LEU A 281 2.33 14.86 -18.95
CA LEU A 281 3.32 15.93 -19.04
C LEU A 281 4.73 15.39 -19.30
N LEU A 282 5.18 14.39 -18.54
CA LEU A 282 6.49 13.76 -18.74
C LEU A 282 6.64 13.21 -20.15
N LYS A 283 5.60 12.55 -20.67
CA LYS A 283 5.56 12.01 -22.04
C LYS A 283 5.72 13.12 -23.08
N SER A 284 5.06 14.27 -22.91
CA SER A 284 5.13 15.40 -23.86
C SER A 284 6.52 16.01 -23.95
N TYR A 285 7.35 15.86 -22.92
CA TYR A 285 8.75 16.33 -22.86
C TYR A 285 9.79 15.23 -23.11
N HIS A 286 9.36 14.00 -23.37
CA HIS A 286 10.22 12.79 -23.43
C HIS A 286 11.07 12.66 -22.16
N ALA A 287 10.50 13.03 -21.02
CA ALA A 287 11.17 13.05 -19.73
C ALA A 287 10.97 11.72 -19.01
N LYS A 288 12.02 11.19 -18.38
CA LYS A 288 11.92 10.07 -17.44
C LYS A 288 11.86 10.62 -16.01
N ALA A 289 11.27 9.85 -15.12
CA ALA A 289 11.15 10.18 -13.70
C ALA A 289 11.19 8.92 -12.84
N THR A 290 11.30 9.09 -11.53
CA THR A 290 11.20 7.98 -10.55
C THR A 290 10.02 8.23 -9.62
N PHE A 291 9.17 7.23 -9.46
CA PHE A 291 8.00 7.27 -8.59
C PHE A 291 8.23 6.37 -7.37
N PHE A 292 8.21 6.97 -6.18
CA PHE A 292 8.27 6.24 -4.90
C PHE A 292 6.84 6.02 -4.42
N VAL A 293 6.33 4.83 -4.67
CA VAL A 293 4.90 4.54 -4.51
C VAL A 293 4.59 3.89 -3.17
N ILE A 294 3.44 4.25 -2.58
CA ILE A 294 2.89 3.63 -1.39
C ILE A 294 2.18 2.33 -1.78
N GLY A 295 2.57 1.21 -1.16
CA GLY A 295 2.06 -0.13 -1.52
C GLY A 295 0.54 -0.26 -1.44
N GLN A 296 -0.09 0.38 -0.46
CA GLN A 296 -1.54 0.43 -0.35
C GLN A 296 -2.19 1.11 -1.55
N ARG A 297 -1.61 2.22 -2.04
CA ARG A 297 -2.13 2.94 -3.21
C ARG A 297 -1.85 2.17 -4.51
N VAL A 298 -0.75 1.41 -4.58
CA VAL A 298 -0.51 0.47 -5.68
C VAL A 298 -1.63 -0.57 -5.78
N ASN A 299 -2.05 -1.15 -4.65
CA ASN A 299 -3.17 -2.09 -4.61
C ASN A 299 -4.47 -1.46 -5.13
N PHE A 300 -4.68 -0.17 -4.87
CA PHE A 300 -5.85 0.59 -5.31
C PHE A 300 -5.82 0.99 -6.78
N TYR A 301 -4.63 1.33 -7.31
CA TYR A 301 -4.44 1.88 -8.65
C TYR A 301 -3.37 1.13 -9.45
N PRO A 302 -3.44 -0.22 -9.56
CA PRO A 302 -2.40 -1.02 -10.19
C PRO A 302 -2.20 -0.67 -11.67
N ASN A 303 -3.25 -0.23 -12.38
CA ASN A 303 -3.13 0.17 -13.78
C ASN A 303 -2.27 1.42 -13.97
N ILE A 304 -2.26 2.34 -13.00
CA ILE A 304 -1.39 3.52 -13.05
C ILE A 304 0.06 3.09 -12.85
N VAL A 305 0.33 2.18 -11.90
CA VAL A 305 1.68 1.64 -11.67
C VAL A 305 2.19 0.87 -12.89
N LYS A 306 1.32 0.08 -13.54
CA LYS A 306 1.62 -0.57 -14.82
C LYS A 306 1.98 0.46 -15.88
N ARG A 307 1.25 1.58 -15.97
CA ARG A 307 1.52 2.69 -16.88
C ARG A 307 2.87 3.35 -16.60
N ILE A 308 3.19 3.65 -15.33
CA ILE A 308 4.49 4.20 -14.92
C ILE A 308 5.62 3.33 -15.49
N GLY A 309 5.57 2.02 -15.28
CA GLY A 309 6.58 1.09 -15.76
C GLY A 309 6.63 0.99 -17.29
N SER A 310 5.47 0.90 -17.95
CA SER A 310 5.39 0.75 -19.42
C SER A 310 5.84 1.99 -20.20
N GLU A 311 5.75 3.18 -19.61
CA GLU A 311 6.24 4.44 -20.19
C GLU A 311 7.74 4.68 -19.89
N GLY A 312 8.42 3.73 -19.23
CA GLY A 312 9.88 3.74 -19.02
C GLY A 312 10.32 4.57 -17.82
N HIS A 313 9.42 4.89 -16.90
CA HIS A 313 9.76 5.48 -15.61
C HIS A 313 10.23 4.42 -14.64
N GLU A 314 10.98 4.82 -13.62
CA GLU A 314 11.41 3.94 -12.53
C GLU A 314 10.37 3.93 -11.41
N ILE A 315 10.14 2.74 -10.84
CA ILE A 315 9.25 2.55 -9.70
C ILE A 315 10.08 2.11 -8.51
N CYS A 316 10.02 2.85 -7.43
CA CYS A 316 10.68 2.57 -6.16
C CYS A 316 9.66 2.49 -5.01
N ASN A 317 10.11 1.95 -3.90
CA ASN A 317 9.29 1.65 -2.75
C ASN A 317 9.23 2.84 -1.77
N HIS A 318 8.01 3.23 -1.36
CA HIS A 318 7.79 4.28 -0.34
C HIS A 318 7.04 3.75 0.89
N SER A 319 7.33 2.51 1.34
CA SER A 319 6.60 1.76 2.35
C SER A 319 5.20 1.32 1.92
N PHE A 320 4.56 0.47 2.73
CA PHE A 320 3.19 0.04 2.45
C PHE A 320 2.13 1.03 2.95
N SER A 321 2.31 1.54 4.18
CA SER A 321 1.32 2.37 4.88
C SER A 321 1.84 3.75 5.30
N HIS A 322 2.96 4.21 4.71
CA HIS A 322 3.58 5.52 4.96
C HIS A 322 3.98 5.77 6.43
N LYS A 323 4.38 4.72 7.16
CA LYS A 323 4.86 4.84 8.56
C LYS A 323 6.29 5.35 8.63
N ASP A 324 6.60 6.14 9.67
CA ASP A 324 7.97 6.51 10.00
C ASP A 324 8.76 5.26 10.43
N PHE A 325 9.73 4.84 9.62
CA PHE A 325 10.54 3.66 9.85
C PHE A 325 11.42 3.76 11.11
N THR A 326 11.74 4.97 11.57
CA THR A 326 12.53 5.17 12.78
C THR A 326 11.79 4.74 14.05
N THR A 327 10.46 4.70 14.00
CA THR A 327 9.61 4.27 15.10
C THR A 327 9.35 2.75 15.10
N LEU A 328 9.63 2.06 13.97
CA LEU A 328 9.33 0.64 13.80
C LEU A 328 10.50 -0.26 14.23
N LYS A 329 10.19 -1.52 14.59
CA LYS A 329 11.17 -2.59 14.71
C LYS A 329 11.64 -3.03 13.31
N LYS A 330 12.84 -3.65 13.25
CA LYS A 330 13.44 -4.12 11.98
C LYS A 330 12.51 -5.02 11.17
N GLU A 331 11.82 -5.95 11.81
CA GLU A 331 10.92 -6.90 11.19
C GLU A 331 9.73 -6.17 10.53
N LYS A 332 9.25 -5.08 11.16
CA LYS A 332 8.15 -4.27 10.61
C LYS A 332 8.58 -3.38 9.44
N ILE A 333 9.81 -2.86 9.48
CA ILE A 333 10.38 -2.16 8.33
C ILE A 333 10.44 -3.10 7.13
N LEU A 334 10.91 -4.33 7.32
CA LEU A 334 10.97 -5.34 6.27
C LEU A 334 9.57 -5.75 5.78
N GLU A 335 8.57 -5.85 6.66
CA GLU A 335 7.19 -6.13 6.28
C GLU A 335 6.63 -5.04 5.37
N GLU A 336 6.76 -3.76 5.75
CA GLU A 336 6.33 -2.59 4.96
C GLU A 336 6.97 -2.59 3.55
N ILE A 337 8.27 -2.89 3.48
CA ILE A 337 9.00 -2.95 2.20
C ILE A 337 8.55 -4.14 1.37
N ASN A 338 8.50 -5.35 1.94
CA ASN A 338 8.16 -6.56 1.21
C ASN A 338 6.72 -6.54 0.68
N MET A 339 5.79 -6.02 1.46
CA MET A 339 4.40 -5.86 1.01
C MET A 339 4.30 -4.92 -0.19
N THR A 340 4.99 -3.80 -0.15
CA THR A 340 5.01 -2.83 -1.25
C THR A 340 5.65 -3.41 -2.50
N ASP A 341 6.79 -4.10 -2.35
CA ASP A 341 7.48 -4.78 -3.46
C ASP A 341 6.59 -5.81 -4.15
N GLN A 342 5.82 -6.57 -3.36
CA GLN A 342 4.87 -7.54 -3.90
C GLN A 342 3.76 -6.88 -4.70
N GLU A 343 3.19 -5.77 -4.20
CA GLU A 343 2.13 -5.05 -4.92
C GLU A 343 2.68 -4.38 -6.20
N ILE A 344 3.88 -3.78 -6.16
CA ILE A 344 4.54 -3.23 -7.36
C ILE A 344 4.76 -4.33 -8.40
N PHE A 345 5.32 -5.47 -8.01
CA PHE A 345 5.59 -6.58 -8.93
C PHE A 345 4.28 -7.14 -9.53
N LYS A 346 3.25 -7.30 -8.71
CA LYS A 346 1.94 -7.77 -9.14
C LYS A 346 1.28 -6.81 -10.14
N ALA A 347 1.41 -5.50 -9.93
CA ALA A 347 0.81 -4.47 -10.78
C ALA A 347 1.57 -4.26 -12.11
N SER A 348 2.91 -4.27 -12.08
CA SER A 348 3.75 -3.85 -13.21
C SER A 348 4.63 -4.96 -13.79
N GLY A 349 4.85 -6.07 -13.08
CA GLY A 349 5.86 -7.08 -13.42
C GLY A 349 7.31 -6.63 -13.14
N LEU A 350 7.51 -5.42 -12.61
CA LEU A 350 8.83 -4.86 -12.32
C LEU A 350 9.18 -5.01 -10.84
N LYS A 351 10.49 -5.07 -10.55
CA LYS A 351 11.01 -5.06 -9.18
C LYS A 351 11.38 -3.64 -8.78
N ALA A 352 10.96 -3.20 -7.58
CA ALA A 352 11.46 -1.97 -7.00
C ALA A 352 12.91 -2.16 -6.54
N ASN A 353 13.84 -1.40 -7.11
CA ASN A 353 15.27 -1.53 -6.84
C ASN A 353 15.79 -0.54 -5.80
N CYS A 354 14.99 0.39 -5.35
CA CYS A 354 15.33 1.37 -4.33
C CYS A 354 14.18 1.63 -3.37
N VAL A 355 14.50 2.28 -2.25
CA VAL A 355 13.55 2.65 -1.21
C VAL A 355 13.78 4.11 -0.83
N ARG A 356 12.70 4.86 -0.66
CA ARG A 356 12.73 6.14 0.06
C ARG A 356 11.88 5.96 1.32
N PRO A 357 12.48 5.97 2.52
CA PRO A 357 11.70 5.92 3.75
C PRO A 357 10.78 7.14 3.86
N PRO A 358 9.53 6.97 4.34
CA PRO A 358 8.63 8.07 4.60
C PRO A 358 9.29 9.19 5.43
N TYR A 359 8.94 10.45 5.11
CA TYR A 359 9.52 11.64 5.76
C TYR A 359 11.03 11.80 5.56
N GLY A 360 11.70 10.96 4.75
CA GLY A 360 13.16 10.90 4.70
C GLY A 360 13.79 10.46 6.03
N ALA A 361 12.99 9.87 6.92
CA ALA A 361 13.40 9.49 8.27
C ALA A 361 14.33 8.26 8.25
N VAL A 362 15.61 8.49 8.48
CA VAL A 362 16.66 7.46 8.42
C VAL A 362 17.57 7.56 9.62
N ASN A 363 17.65 6.46 10.39
CA ASN A 363 18.63 6.25 11.44
C ASN A 363 19.44 4.98 11.18
N GLN A 364 20.38 4.62 12.07
CA GLN A 364 21.22 3.43 11.93
C GLN A 364 20.39 2.13 11.85
N LYS A 365 19.31 2.02 12.62
CA LYS A 365 18.39 0.88 12.58
C LYS A 365 17.75 0.72 11.20
N VAL A 366 17.25 1.82 10.62
CA VAL A 366 16.62 1.82 9.28
C VAL A 366 17.65 1.40 8.23
N ARG A 367 18.88 1.97 8.27
CA ARG A 367 19.96 1.60 7.33
C ARG A 367 20.34 0.13 7.42
N SER A 368 20.40 -0.43 8.64
CA SER A 368 20.76 -1.85 8.83
C SER A 368 19.62 -2.81 8.49
N ALA A 369 18.38 -2.33 8.41
CA ALA A 369 17.22 -3.14 8.06
C ALA A 369 17.02 -3.25 6.53
N ILE A 370 17.39 -2.21 5.77
CA ILE A 370 17.09 -2.09 4.35
C ILE A 370 18.33 -2.45 3.54
N GLU A 371 18.24 -3.53 2.76
CA GLU A 371 19.34 -3.98 1.88
C GLU A 371 19.41 -3.19 0.57
N LYS A 372 18.28 -2.61 0.14
CA LYS A 372 18.19 -1.82 -1.10
C LYS A 372 18.80 -0.43 -0.90
N PRO A 373 19.25 0.21 -1.99
CA PRO A 373 19.65 1.62 -1.96
C PRO A 373 18.55 2.51 -1.36
N ILE A 374 18.91 3.28 -0.33
CA ILE A 374 18.05 4.32 0.25
C ILE A 374 18.34 5.60 -0.50
N ILE A 375 17.33 6.11 -1.22
CA ILE A 375 17.43 7.32 -2.03
C ILE A 375 16.67 8.45 -1.34
N LEU A 376 17.37 9.49 -0.97
CA LEU A 376 16.80 10.74 -0.51
C LEU A 376 16.78 11.77 -1.66
N TRP A 377 16.77 13.05 -1.37
CA TRP A 377 16.74 14.14 -2.35
C TRP A 377 17.83 15.18 -2.07
N THR A 378 18.13 15.96 -3.07
CA THR A 378 19.05 17.10 -2.97
C THR A 378 18.30 18.42 -3.04
N VAL A 379 17.10 18.43 -3.61
CA VAL A 379 16.21 19.58 -3.71
C VAL A 379 14.82 19.18 -3.21
N ASP A 380 14.39 19.77 -2.09
CA ASP A 380 13.01 19.71 -1.63
C ASP A 380 12.28 20.92 -2.20
N THR A 381 11.22 20.67 -2.97
CA THR A 381 10.42 21.71 -3.61
C THR A 381 9.42 22.36 -2.66
N LEU A 382 9.16 21.74 -1.52
CA LEU A 382 8.14 22.14 -0.54
C LEU A 382 6.72 22.21 -1.15
N ASP A 383 6.43 21.42 -2.19
CA ASP A 383 5.10 21.33 -2.81
C ASP A 383 4.03 20.81 -1.85
N TRP A 384 4.42 20.02 -0.86
CA TRP A 384 3.59 19.58 0.25
C TRP A 384 3.18 20.70 1.23
N LYS A 385 3.89 21.85 1.19
CA LYS A 385 3.69 22.98 2.10
C LYS A 385 3.05 24.20 1.43
N THR A 386 3.06 24.27 0.11
CA THR A 386 2.54 25.42 -0.64
C THR A 386 1.73 24.99 -1.85
N ASP A 387 0.58 25.62 -2.04
CA ASP A 387 -0.26 25.43 -3.23
C ASP A 387 0.12 26.38 -4.38
N ASP A 388 1.21 27.16 -4.26
CA ASP A 388 1.66 28.12 -5.26
C ASP A 388 2.71 27.50 -6.21
N PRO A 389 2.36 27.16 -7.47
CA PRO A 389 3.28 26.56 -8.44
C PRO A 389 4.50 27.44 -8.75
N LYS A 390 4.38 28.77 -8.64
CA LYS A 390 5.48 29.69 -8.89
C LYS A 390 6.51 29.67 -7.77
N LYS A 391 6.08 29.44 -6.52
CA LYS A 391 7.01 29.25 -5.39
C LYS A 391 7.78 27.97 -5.54
N ILE A 392 7.11 26.88 -5.95
CA ILE A 392 7.73 25.60 -6.25
C ILE A 392 8.80 25.76 -7.34
N LEU A 393 8.45 26.41 -8.46
CA LEU A 393 9.40 26.70 -9.54
C LEU A 393 10.61 27.51 -9.05
N LYS A 394 10.41 28.57 -8.25
CA LYS A 394 11.51 29.38 -7.70
C LYS A 394 12.51 28.57 -6.89
N ILE A 395 12.04 27.57 -6.12
CA ILE A 395 12.92 26.68 -5.37
C ILE A 395 13.75 25.82 -6.34
N VAL A 396 13.11 25.25 -7.37
CA VAL A 396 13.80 24.48 -8.41
C VAL A 396 14.86 25.34 -9.11
N GLN A 397 14.52 26.57 -9.50
CA GLN A 397 15.43 27.50 -10.15
C GLN A 397 16.66 27.83 -9.28
N ALA A 398 16.43 28.02 -7.98
CA ALA A 398 17.50 28.44 -7.05
C ALA A 398 18.44 27.30 -6.65
N LYS A 399 17.92 26.05 -6.57
CA LYS A 399 18.66 24.96 -5.93
C LYS A 399 19.12 23.84 -6.87
N THR A 400 18.57 23.75 -8.11
CA THR A 400 18.90 22.65 -9.02
C THR A 400 20.30 22.79 -9.59
N LYS A 401 21.06 21.70 -9.52
CA LYS A 401 22.41 21.56 -10.08
C LYS A 401 22.48 20.28 -10.90
N ASN A 402 23.56 20.11 -11.66
CA ASN A 402 23.81 18.85 -12.35
C ASN A 402 23.83 17.67 -11.35
N GLY A 403 23.07 16.62 -11.63
CA GLY A 403 22.91 15.44 -10.75
C GLY A 403 21.91 15.65 -9.61
N SER A 404 21.13 16.72 -9.60
CA SER A 404 20.11 16.93 -8.57
C SER A 404 18.99 15.90 -8.64
N ILE A 405 18.55 15.45 -7.45
CA ILE A 405 17.35 14.64 -7.24
C ILE A 405 16.31 15.57 -6.62
N ILE A 406 15.23 15.84 -7.36
CA ILE A 406 14.18 16.80 -6.97
C ILE A 406 13.01 16.03 -6.39
N LEU A 407 12.66 16.35 -5.13
CA LEU A 407 11.48 15.79 -4.44
C LEU A 407 10.25 16.61 -4.79
N MET A 408 9.22 15.90 -5.21
CA MET A 408 7.83 16.35 -5.39
C MET A 408 6.88 15.24 -4.93
N HIS A 409 5.56 15.52 -4.88
CA HIS A 409 4.54 14.56 -4.49
C HIS A 409 3.43 14.53 -5.56
N ASP A 410 3.14 13.35 -6.12
CA ASP A 410 2.15 13.21 -7.21
C ASP A 410 0.70 13.07 -6.71
N ILE A 411 0.45 13.58 -5.51
CA ILE A 411 -0.87 13.64 -4.87
C ILE A 411 -1.44 15.06 -4.77
N HIS A 412 -0.72 16.07 -5.29
CA HIS A 412 -1.14 17.48 -5.23
C HIS A 412 -1.37 18.08 -6.62
N SER A 413 -2.44 18.86 -6.77
CA SER A 413 -2.71 19.62 -8.00
C SER A 413 -1.66 20.68 -8.26
N SER A 414 -1.15 21.32 -7.20
CA SER A 414 -0.09 22.32 -7.27
C SER A 414 1.21 21.78 -7.88
N THR A 415 1.53 20.50 -7.63
CA THR A 415 2.67 19.82 -8.23
C THR A 415 2.49 19.66 -9.74
N VAL A 416 1.29 19.28 -10.20
CA VAL A 416 0.98 19.22 -11.63
C VAL A 416 1.18 20.57 -12.31
N GLU A 417 0.63 21.64 -11.72
CA GLU A 417 0.76 23.00 -12.26
C GLU A 417 2.22 23.50 -12.20
N ALA A 418 2.96 23.17 -11.14
CA ALA A 418 4.38 23.49 -11.07
C ALA A 418 5.20 22.75 -12.14
N LEU A 419 4.86 21.48 -12.40
CA LEU A 419 5.58 20.68 -13.39
C LEU A 419 5.44 21.24 -14.82
N LYS A 420 4.29 21.86 -15.15
CA LYS A 420 4.10 22.59 -16.43
C LYS A 420 5.11 23.74 -16.60
N LEU A 421 5.61 24.29 -15.51
CA LEU A 421 6.61 25.37 -15.49
C LEU A 421 8.04 24.83 -15.37
N ILE A 422 8.23 23.77 -14.60
CA ILE A 422 9.54 23.16 -14.30
C ILE A 422 10.13 22.46 -15.53
N LEU A 423 9.33 21.67 -16.25
CA LEU A 423 9.80 20.91 -17.40
C LEU A 423 10.40 21.81 -18.50
N PRO A 424 9.69 22.84 -19.02
CA PRO A 424 10.26 23.72 -20.03
C PRO A 424 11.47 24.49 -19.50
N TYR A 425 11.45 24.95 -18.25
CA TYR A 425 12.58 25.65 -17.64
C TYR A 425 13.84 24.78 -17.62
N LEU A 426 13.76 23.56 -17.05
CA LEU A 426 14.93 22.67 -16.95
C LEU A 426 15.44 22.25 -18.34
N LYS A 427 14.53 22.01 -19.29
CA LYS A 427 14.91 21.71 -20.67
C LYS A 427 15.66 22.87 -21.32
N GLN A 428 15.20 24.11 -21.12
CA GLN A 428 15.86 25.31 -21.60
C GLN A 428 17.26 25.52 -20.95
N GLN A 429 17.42 25.09 -19.67
CA GLN A 429 18.71 25.10 -18.99
C GLN A 429 19.66 23.97 -19.42
N GLY A 430 19.27 23.14 -20.39
CA GLY A 430 20.06 22.05 -20.94
C GLY A 430 20.10 20.78 -20.10
N TYR A 431 19.10 20.57 -19.22
CA TYR A 431 18.98 19.35 -18.43
C TYR A 431 18.32 18.23 -19.22
N GLU A 432 18.86 17.03 -19.08
CA GLU A 432 18.22 15.76 -19.43
C GLU A 432 17.56 15.17 -18.20
N PHE A 433 16.35 14.62 -18.41
CA PHE A 433 15.56 14.00 -17.36
C PHE A 433 15.87 12.51 -17.30
N VAL A 434 16.42 12.05 -16.21
CA VAL A 434 16.84 10.65 -15.99
C VAL A 434 16.20 10.09 -14.72
N THR A 435 16.23 8.77 -14.55
CA THR A 435 15.81 8.12 -13.31
C THR A 435 16.89 8.23 -12.23
N VAL A 436 16.55 7.95 -10.97
CA VAL A 436 17.56 7.97 -9.89
C VAL A 436 18.61 6.89 -10.05
N SER A 437 18.26 5.73 -10.61
CA SER A 437 19.23 4.68 -10.93
C SER A 437 20.19 5.08 -12.06
N GLU A 438 19.79 5.94 -12.98
CA GLU A 438 20.65 6.47 -14.04
C GLU A 438 21.61 7.55 -13.52
N ILE A 439 21.22 8.34 -12.50
CA ILE A 439 22.14 9.28 -11.80
C ILE A 439 23.25 8.50 -11.05
N SER A 440 22.89 7.41 -10.38
CA SER A 440 23.83 6.65 -9.53
C SER A 440 24.89 5.86 -10.34
N LYS A 441 24.73 5.74 -11.66
CA LYS A 441 25.67 5.02 -12.54
C LYS A 441 26.74 5.93 -13.17
N LYS A 442 26.63 7.22 -12.97
CA LYS A 442 27.61 8.23 -13.43
C LYS A 442 28.40 8.82 -12.26
#